data_9fd533052e7e89c3c14ab123116fe743
#
_entry.id   9fd533052e7e89c3c14ab123116fe743
#
_cell.length_a   1.000
_cell.length_b   1.000
_cell.length_c   1.000
_cell.angle_alpha   90.00
_cell.angle_beta   90.00
_cell.angle_gamma   90.00
#
_symmetry.space_group_name_H-M   'P 1'
#
loop_
_entity.id
_entity.type
_entity.pdbx_description
1 polymer ?
#
loop_
_entity_poly.entity_id
_entity_poly.type
_entity_poly.pdbx_seq_one_letter_code
_entity_poly.pdbx_strand_id
1 'polypeptide(L)'
;MSRRIERLNHLLRHEITELLQREAKDPRLGVLVTVTQVSVSSDLRHARVFISVMGTDQEKTEAMAALQAATGFLRRELSHRLSLRRSPELNFCYDDTMEKAGHVLQLIHDVSAESGGQEPGES
;
A
#
# COMPACT_ATOMS: atom_id res chain seq x y z
N MET A 1 -16.45 -2.06 14.53
CA MET A 1 -16.07 -1.34 13.30
C MET A 1 -17.29 -1.05 12.44
N SER A 2 -17.36 0.13 11.89
CA SER A 2 -18.51 0.55 11.10
C SER A 2 -18.43 -0.01 9.69
N ARG A 3 -19.55 -0.53 9.18
CA ARG A 3 -19.64 -0.95 7.79
C ARG A 3 -19.37 0.20 6.83
N ARG A 4 -19.78 1.39 7.23
CA ARG A 4 -19.60 2.60 6.44
C ARG A 4 -18.11 2.90 6.25
N ILE A 5 -17.33 2.76 7.32
CA ILE A 5 -15.88 2.97 7.26
C ILE A 5 -15.22 1.89 6.41
N GLU A 6 -15.62 0.65 6.59
CA GLU A 6 -15.08 -0.45 5.77
C GLU A 6 -15.35 -0.23 4.29
N ARG A 7 -16.56 0.19 3.96
CA ARG A 7 -16.92 0.48 2.58
C ARG A 7 -16.09 1.62 2.02
N LEU A 8 -15.89 2.67 2.82
CA LEU A 8 -15.09 3.81 2.40
C LEU A 8 -13.62 3.38 2.19
N ASN A 9 -13.11 2.51 3.07
CA ASN A 9 -11.75 1.99 2.90
C ASN A 9 -11.59 1.30 1.54
N HIS A 10 -12.55 0.47 1.16
CA HIS A 10 -12.52 -0.22 -0.12
C HIS A 10 -12.63 0.74 -1.29
N LEU A 11 -13.52 1.72 -1.19
CA LEU A 11 -13.68 2.72 -2.24
C LEU A 11 -12.41 3.54 -2.43
N LEU A 12 -11.81 4.00 -1.34
CA LEU A 12 -10.58 4.77 -1.40
C LEU A 12 -9.45 3.96 -2.00
N ARG A 13 -9.32 2.71 -1.59
CA ARG A 13 -8.29 1.84 -2.14
C ARG A 13 -8.44 1.70 -3.66
N HIS A 14 -9.67 1.47 -4.10
CA HIS A 14 -9.95 1.32 -5.52
C HIS A 14 -9.65 2.60 -6.30
N GLU A 15 -10.14 3.74 -5.80
CA GLU A 15 -9.96 5.01 -6.49
C GLU A 15 -8.51 5.47 -6.51
N ILE A 16 -7.80 5.29 -5.40
CA ILE A 16 -6.38 5.65 -5.37
C ILE A 16 -5.59 4.78 -6.35
N THR A 17 -5.89 3.49 -6.39
CA THR A 17 -5.25 2.58 -7.34
C THR A 17 -5.48 3.04 -8.77
N GLU A 18 -6.72 3.38 -9.11
CA GLU A 18 -7.07 3.86 -10.46
C GLU A 18 -6.32 5.15 -10.78
N LEU A 19 -6.28 6.08 -9.84
CA LEU A 19 -5.61 7.35 -10.05
C LEU A 19 -4.11 7.16 -10.29
N LEU A 20 -3.48 6.30 -9.52
CA LEU A 20 -2.05 6.04 -9.67
C LEU A 20 -1.74 5.37 -11.00
N GLN A 21 -2.59 4.44 -11.43
CA GLN A 21 -2.35 3.71 -12.67
C GLN A 21 -2.65 4.52 -13.91
N ARG A 22 -3.63 5.41 -13.86
CA ARG A 22 -4.11 6.07 -15.08
C ARG A 22 -3.78 7.53 -15.19
N GLU A 23 -3.69 8.24 -14.06
CA GLU A 23 -3.64 9.69 -14.09
C GLU A 23 -2.45 10.31 -13.38
N ALA A 24 -1.62 9.51 -12.71
CA ALA A 24 -0.44 10.06 -12.05
C ALA A 24 0.58 10.50 -13.11
N LYS A 25 1.22 11.63 -12.86
CA LYS A 25 2.22 12.15 -13.79
C LYS A 25 3.45 11.25 -13.89
N ASP A 26 3.81 10.61 -12.80
CA ASP A 26 4.95 9.72 -12.77
C ASP A 26 4.47 8.30 -13.09
N PRO A 27 4.80 7.75 -14.26
CA PRO A 27 4.32 6.42 -14.64
C PRO A 27 4.83 5.31 -13.73
N ARG A 28 5.91 5.54 -12.97
CA ARG A 28 6.41 4.53 -12.04
C ARG A 28 5.41 4.24 -10.94
N LEU A 29 4.57 5.21 -10.58
CA LEU A 29 3.56 5.03 -9.54
C LEU A 29 2.50 4.00 -9.96
N GLY A 30 2.24 3.88 -11.26
CA GLY A 30 1.27 2.89 -11.73
C GLY A 30 1.85 1.50 -11.90
N VAL A 31 3.16 1.39 -12.07
CA VAL A 31 3.82 0.11 -12.36
C VAL A 31 4.41 -0.51 -11.10
N LEU A 32 5.07 0.30 -10.27
CA LEU A 32 5.84 -0.20 -9.14
C LEU A 32 5.09 -0.16 -7.82
N VAL A 33 4.03 0.63 -7.72
CA VAL A 33 3.32 0.86 -6.46
C VAL A 33 1.99 0.13 -6.45
N THR A 34 1.73 -0.62 -5.38
CA THR A 34 0.45 -1.28 -5.16
C THR A 34 -0.13 -0.79 -3.83
N VAL A 35 -1.38 -0.35 -3.86
CA VAL A 35 -2.10 -0.01 -2.63
C VAL A 35 -2.62 -1.30 -2.03
N THR A 36 -2.08 -1.70 -0.89
CA THR A 36 -2.45 -2.96 -0.26
C THR A 36 -3.66 -2.80 0.65
N GLN A 37 -3.78 -1.66 1.30
CA GLN A 37 -4.86 -1.44 2.25
C GLN A 37 -5.03 0.06 2.49
N VAL A 38 -6.25 0.47 2.80
CA VAL A 38 -6.54 1.82 3.26
C VAL A 38 -7.29 1.71 4.58
N SER A 39 -6.92 2.54 5.55
CA SER A 39 -7.56 2.57 6.85
C SER A 39 -7.90 4.02 7.21
N VAL A 40 -9.19 4.33 7.20
CA VAL A 40 -9.69 5.67 7.50
C VAL A 40 -9.97 5.78 9.00
N SER A 41 -9.62 6.91 9.59
CA SER A 41 -9.91 7.17 10.99
C SER A 41 -11.43 7.33 11.21
N SER A 42 -11.86 7.11 12.44
CA SER A 42 -13.31 7.15 12.77
C SER A 42 -13.94 8.52 12.50
N ASP A 43 -13.15 9.59 12.57
CA ASP A 43 -13.64 10.94 12.28
C ASP A 43 -13.55 11.30 10.80
N LEU A 44 -13.06 10.38 9.96
CA LEU A 44 -12.92 10.52 8.52
C LEU A 44 -11.95 11.62 8.09
N ARG A 45 -11.07 12.06 8.98
CA ARG A 45 -10.12 13.13 8.68
C ARG A 45 -8.79 12.63 8.16
N HIS A 46 -8.44 11.40 8.48
CA HIS A 46 -7.14 10.83 8.12
C HIS A 46 -7.34 9.46 7.50
N ALA A 47 -6.53 9.15 6.50
CA ALA A 47 -6.51 7.83 5.89
C ALA A 47 -5.06 7.37 5.79
N ARG A 48 -4.78 6.21 6.36
CA ARG A 48 -3.48 5.56 6.15
C ARG A 48 -3.59 4.74 4.88
N VAL A 49 -2.70 4.99 3.96
CA VAL A 49 -2.65 4.28 2.69
C VAL A 49 -1.41 3.41 2.71
N PHE A 50 -1.61 2.12 2.89
CA PHE A 50 -0.51 1.16 2.93
C PHE A 50 -0.15 0.78 1.51
N ILE A 51 1.13 0.87 1.19
CA ILE A 51 1.60 0.60 -0.15
C ILE A 51 2.75 -0.39 -0.14
N SER A 52 2.85 -1.16 -1.20
CA SER A 52 3.97 -2.02 -1.48
C SER A 52 4.65 -1.48 -2.72
N VAL A 53 5.97 -1.43 -2.71
CA VAL A 53 6.74 -0.91 -3.86
C VAL A 53 7.70 -2.00 -4.31
N MET A 54 7.64 -2.30 -5.60
CA MET A 54 8.54 -3.25 -6.22
C MET A 54 9.78 -2.51 -6.70
N GLY A 55 10.96 -3.06 -6.41
CA GLY A 55 12.20 -2.47 -6.89
C GLY A 55 13.28 -2.37 -5.81
N THR A 56 14.31 -1.62 -6.13
CA THR A 56 15.44 -1.40 -5.22
C THR A 56 15.04 -0.46 -4.09
N ASP A 57 15.88 -0.38 -3.06
CA ASP A 57 15.64 0.54 -1.96
C ASP A 57 15.58 1.99 -2.44
N GLN A 58 16.40 2.34 -3.41
CA GLN A 58 16.37 3.68 -4.00
C GLN A 58 15.05 3.93 -4.72
N GLU A 59 14.58 2.95 -5.49
CA GLU A 59 13.30 3.05 -6.17
C GLU A 59 12.14 3.19 -5.19
N LYS A 60 12.21 2.45 -4.08
CA LYS A 60 11.19 2.56 -3.02
C LYS A 60 11.17 3.96 -2.42
N THR A 61 12.34 4.52 -2.13
CA THR A 61 12.44 5.87 -1.60
C THR A 61 11.88 6.90 -2.58
N GLU A 62 12.22 6.75 -3.85
CA GLU A 62 11.74 7.65 -4.89
C GLU A 62 10.23 7.56 -5.05
N ALA A 63 9.69 6.35 -4.99
CA ALA A 63 8.24 6.14 -5.10
C ALA A 63 7.51 6.79 -3.93
N MET A 64 8.04 6.66 -2.71
CA MET A 64 7.43 7.29 -1.54
C MET A 64 7.44 8.82 -1.68
N ALA A 65 8.53 9.38 -2.16
CA ALA A 65 8.62 10.82 -2.38
C ALA A 65 7.63 11.28 -3.45
N ALA A 66 7.47 10.50 -4.52
CA ALA A 66 6.53 10.82 -5.59
C ALA A 66 5.08 10.76 -5.08
N LEU A 67 4.76 9.80 -4.20
CA LEU A 67 3.43 9.70 -3.60
C LEU A 67 3.13 10.92 -2.73
N GLN A 68 4.10 11.34 -1.93
CA GLN A 68 3.94 12.54 -1.11
C GLN A 68 3.70 13.76 -1.98
N ALA A 69 4.44 13.90 -3.07
CA ALA A 69 4.25 15.02 -3.99
C ALA A 69 2.89 14.98 -4.68
N ALA A 70 2.33 13.80 -4.88
CA ALA A 70 1.04 13.63 -5.55
C ALA A 70 -0.16 13.78 -4.61
N THR A 71 0.07 13.98 -3.30
CA THR A 71 -1.01 13.99 -2.31
C THR A 71 -2.10 15.01 -2.64
N GLY A 72 -1.71 16.23 -3.01
CA GLY A 72 -2.69 17.27 -3.32
C GLY A 72 -3.57 16.90 -4.50
N PHE A 73 -2.97 16.36 -5.55
CA PHE A 73 -3.70 15.88 -6.72
C PHE A 73 -4.66 14.76 -6.34
N LEU A 74 -4.18 13.78 -5.58
CA LEU A 74 -5.00 12.64 -5.18
C LEU A 74 -6.20 13.09 -4.34
N ARG A 75 -5.98 14.01 -3.40
CA ARG A 75 -7.06 14.49 -2.55
C ARG A 75 -8.12 15.23 -3.34
N ARG A 76 -7.72 16.06 -4.29
CA ARG A 76 -8.67 16.77 -5.15
C ARG A 76 -9.50 15.80 -5.97
N GLU A 77 -8.85 14.82 -6.57
CA GLU A 77 -9.54 13.84 -7.39
C GLU A 77 -10.49 12.97 -6.58
N LEU A 78 -10.05 12.56 -5.39
CA LEU A 78 -10.91 11.75 -4.52
C LEU A 78 -12.16 12.51 -4.08
N SER A 79 -12.00 13.77 -3.71
CA SER A 79 -13.16 14.60 -3.34
C SER A 79 -14.16 14.69 -4.50
N HIS A 80 -13.65 14.85 -5.70
CA HIS A 80 -14.48 14.98 -6.88
C HIS A 80 -15.17 13.66 -7.24
N ARG A 81 -14.39 12.58 -7.30
CA ARG A 81 -14.90 11.28 -7.73
C ARG A 81 -15.88 10.67 -6.75
N LEU A 82 -15.66 10.87 -5.46
CA LEU A 82 -16.48 10.26 -4.41
C LEU A 82 -17.49 11.25 -3.85
N SER A 83 -17.58 12.43 -4.42
CA SER A 83 -18.49 13.50 -3.97
C SER A 83 -18.31 13.79 -2.48
N LEU A 84 -17.05 13.79 -2.03
CA LEU A 84 -16.75 14.09 -0.66
C LEU A 84 -16.65 15.58 -0.46
N ARG A 85 -17.21 16.06 0.66
CA ARG A 85 -17.08 17.45 1.02
C ARG A 85 -15.63 17.82 1.25
N ARG A 86 -14.88 16.89 1.85
CA ARG A 86 -13.45 17.04 2.10
C ARG A 86 -12.81 15.68 2.04
N SER A 87 -11.73 15.55 1.28
CA SER A 87 -10.96 14.33 1.27
C SER A 87 -10.20 14.19 2.58
N PRO A 88 -10.08 12.98 3.15
CA PRO A 88 -9.22 12.78 4.29
C PRO A 88 -7.77 13.09 3.92
N GLU A 89 -6.99 13.44 4.92
CA GLU A 89 -5.56 13.61 4.76
C GLU A 89 -4.94 12.24 4.51
N LEU A 90 -4.15 12.13 3.47
CA LEU A 90 -3.56 10.85 3.08
C LEU A 90 -2.17 10.71 3.68
N ASN A 91 -1.96 9.61 4.39
CA ASN A 91 -0.66 9.27 4.98
C ASN A 91 -0.20 7.97 4.37
N PHE A 92 0.82 8.03 3.53
CA PHE A 92 1.33 6.84 2.87
C PHE A 92 2.29 6.11 3.79
N CYS A 93 2.02 4.82 3.99
CA CYS A 93 2.82 3.96 4.85
C CYS A 93 3.34 2.79 4.03
N TYR A 94 4.62 2.52 4.12
CA TYR A 94 5.19 1.38 3.42
C TYR A 94 4.74 0.10 4.11
N ASP A 95 4.10 -0.78 3.33
CA ASP A 95 3.63 -2.07 3.84
C ASP A 95 4.66 -3.13 3.47
N ASP A 96 5.44 -3.56 4.44
CA ASP A 96 6.47 -4.56 4.23
C ASP A 96 6.00 -5.96 4.63
N THR A 97 4.70 -6.15 4.84
CA THR A 97 4.14 -7.44 5.26
C THR A 97 4.56 -8.56 4.34
N MET A 98 4.50 -8.34 3.04
CA MET A 98 4.88 -9.37 2.07
C MET A 98 6.36 -9.69 2.16
N GLU A 99 7.21 -8.69 2.35
CA GLU A 99 8.64 -8.90 2.51
C GLU A 99 8.94 -9.66 3.79
N LYS A 100 8.29 -9.28 4.88
CA LYS A 100 8.46 -9.96 6.16
C LYS A 100 7.99 -11.40 6.08
N ALA A 101 6.86 -11.65 5.44
CA ALA A 101 6.36 -13.01 5.27
C ALA A 101 7.35 -13.85 4.46
N GLY A 102 7.86 -13.28 3.38
CA GLY A 102 8.86 -13.96 2.56
C GLY A 102 10.13 -14.25 3.33
N HIS A 103 10.57 -13.30 4.13
CA HIS A 103 11.77 -13.48 4.96
C HIS A 103 11.57 -14.58 6.01
N VAL A 104 10.42 -14.61 6.66
CA VAL A 104 10.10 -15.64 7.64
C VAL A 104 10.07 -17.02 6.99
N LEU A 105 9.46 -17.13 5.82
CA LEU A 105 9.42 -18.39 5.08
C LEU A 105 10.83 -18.85 4.69
N GLN A 106 11.68 -17.91 4.30
CA GLN A 106 13.05 -18.21 3.96
C GLN A 106 13.82 -18.75 5.18
N LEU A 107 13.65 -18.13 6.33
CA LEU A 107 14.28 -18.56 7.56
C LEU A 107 13.82 -19.96 7.97
N ILE A 108 12.53 -20.23 7.82
CA ILE A 108 11.99 -21.56 8.12
C ILE A 108 12.61 -22.61 7.20
N HIS A 109 12.73 -22.30 5.93
CA HIS A 109 13.34 -23.18 4.96
C HIS A 109 14.81 -23.47 5.32
N ASP A 110 15.57 -22.44 5.65
CA ASP A 110 16.99 -22.57 6.00
C ASP A 110 17.17 -23.43 7.24
N VAL A 111 16.33 -23.22 8.25
CA VAL A 111 16.37 -24.02 9.47
C VAL A 111 16.05 -25.47 9.18
N SER A 112 15.06 -25.74 8.37
CA SER A 112 14.70 -27.11 7.98
C SER A 112 15.85 -27.80 7.24
N ALA A 113 16.51 -27.08 6.36
CA ALA A 113 17.63 -27.62 5.59
C ALA A 113 18.81 -27.92 6.50
N GLU A 114 19.04 -27.07 7.48
CA GLU A 114 20.15 -27.29 8.43
C GLU A 114 19.89 -28.42 9.38
N SER A 115 18.66 -28.56 9.79
CA SER A 115 18.32 -29.63 10.73
C SER A 115 18.27 -30.97 10.08
N GLY A 116 18.39 -31.10 8.91
CA GLY A 116 18.27 -32.27 8.38
C GLY A 116 18.40 -32.62 7.55
N GLY A 117 18.44 -32.53 7.79
CA GLY A 117 18.24 -32.91 7.17
C GLY A 117 17.13 -33.47 7.13
N GLN A 118 16.61 -33.55 7.42
CA GLN A 118 15.57 -34.12 7.32
C GLN A 118 14.48 -33.46 7.22
N GLU A 119 14.58 -33.03 7.24
CA GLU A 119 13.68 -32.50 6.98
C GLU A 119 12.95 -32.16 6.63
N PRO A 120 12.83 -32.43 6.72
CA PRO A 120 12.16 -32.02 6.30
C PRO A 120 11.35 -31.30 6.01
N GLY A 121 11.10 -31.33 5.93
CA GLY A 121 10.30 -30.78 5.51
C GLY A 121 10.20 -29.68 5.24
N GLU A 122 10.28 -29.40 5.34
CA GLU A 122 10.10 -28.54 5.03
C GLU A 122 10.42 -28.08 4.27
N SER A 123 10.68 -28.23 4.13
CA SER A 123 11.13 -27.58 3.52
C SER A 123 10.80 -27.15 2.44
#